data_ac1af89c7b2f638f1ce021cfc57b61f1
#
_entry.id   ac1af89c7b2f638f1ce021cfc57b61f1
#
_cell.length_a   1.000
_cell.length_b   1.000
_cell.length_c   1.000
_cell.angle_alpha   90.00
_cell.angle_beta   90.00
_cell.angle_gamma   90.00
#
_symmetry.space_group_name_H-M   'P 1'
#
loop_
_entity.id
_entity.type
_entity.pdbx_description
1 polymer ?
#
loop_
_entity_poly.entity_id
_entity_poly.type
_entity_poly.pdbx_seq_one_letter_code
_entity_poly.pdbx_strand_id
1 'polypeptide(L)'
;MADVNVGLLVRIEALPGKEADVEQFLQSGLGLVNEEPDTITWYAIRLGPTTFGIFDTFPDDSGRQTHLSGPVAEALMGNVGEIIEEPTIEQVDLIAAKLPS
;
A
#
# COMPACT_ATOMS: atom_id res chain seq x y z
N MET A 1 -15.33 -17.35 0.35
CA MET A 1 -14.01 -16.97 -0.17
C MET A 1 -14.08 -15.58 -0.77
N ALA A 2 -13.15 -14.73 -0.43
CA ALA A 2 -13.10 -13.39 -0.98
C ALA A 2 -12.51 -13.43 -2.40
N ASP A 3 -13.17 -12.75 -3.32
CA ASP A 3 -12.62 -12.55 -4.66
C ASP A 3 -11.89 -11.23 -4.70
N VAL A 4 -10.79 -11.20 -5.42
CA VAL A 4 -10.05 -9.96 -5.68
C VAL A 4 -10.04 -9.72 -7.19
N ASN A 5 -10.35 -8.51 -7.59
CA ASN A 5 -10.46 -8.16 -9.01
C ASN A 5 -9.60 -6.96 -9.38
N VAL A 6 -9.29 -6.11 -8.42
CA VAL A 6 -8.51 -4.91 -8.66
C VAL A 6 -7.46 -4.73 -7.56
N GLY A 7 -6.48 -3.91 -7.83
CA GLY A 7 -5.42 -3.64 -6.88
C GLY A 7 -4.81 -2.26 -7.04
N LEU A 8 -3.86 -1.98 -6.17
CA LEU A 8 -3.03 -0.79 -6.23
C LEU A 8 -1.57 -1.22 -6.17
N LEU A 9 -0.77 -0.62 -7.02
CA LEU A 9 0.68 -0.77 -6.98
C LEU A 9 1.28 0.59 -6.66
N VAL A 10 1.91 0.69 -5.49
CA VAL A 10 2.49 1.94 -5.01
C VAL A 10 3.99 1.78 -4.94
N ARG A 11 4.71 2.70 -5.56
CA ARG A 11 6.17 2.74 -5.49
C ARG A 11 6.58 3.94 -4.65
N ILE A 12 7.48 3.71 -3.69
CA ILE A 12 7.85 4.68 -2.67
C ILE A 12 9.37 4.79 -2.64
N GLU A 13 9.89 6.00 -2.82
CA GLU A 13 11.31 6.26 -2.70
C GLU A 13 11.58 6.99 -1.38
N ALA A 14 12.46 6.44 -0.55
CA ALA A 14 12.84 7.07 0.71
C ALA A 14 13.71 8.30 0.44
N LEU A 15 13.53 9.35 1.23
CA LEU A 15 14.48 10.45 1.23
C LEU A 15 15.82 9.98 1.80
N PRO A 16 16.95 10.59 1.38
CA PRO A 16 18.26 10.16 1.85
C PRO A 16 18.34 10.09 3.38
N GLY A 17 18.79 8.94 3.89
CA GLY A 17 18.92 8.69 5.31
C GLY A 17 17.64 8.34 6.03
N LYS A 18 16.52 8.23 5.31
CA LYS A 18 15.21 7.95 5.91
C LYS A 18 14.71 6.52 5.66
N GLU A 19 15.57 5.65 5.14
CA GLU A 19 15.17 4.28 4.78
C GLU A 19 14.61 3.50 5.96
N ALA A 20 15.25 3.61 7.14
CA ALA A 20 14.76 2.93 8.33
C ALA A 20 13.42 3.49 8.81
N ASP A 21 13.22 4.79 8.65
CA ASP A 21 11.94 5.42 9.01
C ASP A 21 10.82 4.96 8.10
N VAL A 22 11.10 4.79 6.81
CA VAL A 22 10.11 4.28 5.85
C VAL A 22 9.74 2.85 6.20
N GLU A 23 10.73 1.99 6.49
CA GLU A 23 10.46 0.61 6.87
C GLU A 23 9.57 0.55 8.11
N GLN A 24 9.88 1.34 9.12
CA GLN A 24 9.10 1.39 10.35
C GLN A 24 7.67 1.90 10.10
N PHE A 25 7.53 2.93 9.25
CA PHE A 25 6.22 3.45 8.88
C PHE A 25 5.37 2.37 8.20
N LEU A 26 5.97 1.62 7.26
CA LEU A 26 5.26 0.56 6.55
C LEU A 26 4.85 -0.57 7.48
N GLN A 27 5.71 -0.94 8.42
CA GLN A 27 5.36 -1.95 9.42
C GLN A 27 4.17 -1.49 10.28
N SER A 28 4.16 -0.22 10.67
CA SER A 28 3.06 0.32 11.48
C SER A 28 1.76 0.44 10.70
N GLY A 29 1.85 0.58 9.38
CA GLY A 29 0.68 0.66 8.50
C GLY A 29 -0.20 -0.58 8.55
N LEU A 30 0.37 -1.74 8.88
CA LEU A 30 -0.39 -2.98 8.98
C LEU A 30 -1.53 -2.87 10.01
N GLY A 31 -1.28 -2.19 11.14
CA GLY A 31 -2.32 -2.00 12.15
C GLY A 31 -3.52 -1.24 11.63
N LEU A 32 -3.28 -0.24 10.78
CA LEU A 32 -4.37 0.54 10.18
C LEU A 32 -5.11 -0.28 9.13
N VAL A 33 -4.38 -1.00 8.28
CA VAL A 33 -5.02 -1.73 7.18
C VAL A 33 -5.82 -2.92 7.68
N ASN A 34 -5.45 -3.49 8.82
CA ASN A 34 -6.21 -4.58 9.42
C ASN A 34 -7.63 -4.15 9.82
N GLU A 35 -7.87 -2.86 9.95
CA GLU A 35 -9.21 -2.32 10.25
C GLU A 35 -10.03 -2.06 8.99
N GLU A 36 -9.49 -2.35 7.79
CA GLU A 36 -10.16 -2.10 6.52
C GLU A 36 -10.74 -3.40 5.97
N PRO A 37 -12.07 -3.62 6.08
CA PRO A 37 -12.66 -4.89 5.68
C PRO A 37 -12.58 -5.16 4.18
N ASP A 38 -12.52 -4.12 3.35
CA ASP A 38 -12.49 -4.27 1.90
C ASP A 38 -11.09 -4.37 1.32
N THR A 39 -10.06 -4.22 2.14
CA THR A 39 -8.68 -4.50 1.73
C THR A 39 -8.39 -5.97 2.02
N ILE A 40 -8.42 -6.78 0.98
CA ILE A 40 -8.34 -8.24 1.14
C ILE A 40 -6.90 -8.68 1.42
N THR A 41 -5.94 -8.14 0.65
CA THR A 41 -4.52 -8.39 0.90
C THR A 41 -3.77 -7.07 0.86
N TRP A 42 -2.66 -6.99 1.61
CA TRP A 42 -1.84 -5.81 1.66
C TRP A 42 -0.42 -6.23 1.98
N TYR A 43 0.52 -5.88 1.12
CA TYR A 43 1.93 -6.20 1.30
C TYR A 43 2.75 -4.93 1.23
N ALA A 44 3.62 -4.72 2.21
CA ALA A 44 4.67 -3.72 2.12
C ALA A 44 5.95 -4.47 1.74
N ILE A 45 6.64 -3.99 0.72
CA ILE A 45 7.79 -4.69 0.15
C ILE A 45 8.98 -3.74 0.01
N ARG A 46 10.17 -4.34 -0.04
CA ARG A 46 11.40 -3.62 -0.35
C ARG A 46 11.80 -3.97 -1.77
N LEU A 47 11.97 -2.95 -2.60
CA LEU A 47 12.36 -3.13 -4.00
C LEU A 47 13.86 -2.90 -4.22
N GLY A 48 14.52 -2.21 -3.30
CA GLY A 48 15.94 -1.91 -3.36
C GLY A 48 16.39 -1.25 -2.08
N PRO A 49 17.64 -0.79 -2.00
CA PRO A 49 18.17 -0.19 -0.75
C PRO A 49 17.37 1.02 -0.27
N THR A 50 16.81 1.81 -1.21
CA THR A 50 16.09 3.04 -0.89
C THR A 50 14.67 3.04 -1.40
N THR A 51 14.23 1.98 -2.08
CA THR A 51 12.94 1.92 -2.77
C THR A 51 12.07 0.85 -2.13
N PHE A 52 10.83 1.22 -1.86
CA PHE A 52 9.85 0.38 -1.21
C PHE A 52 8.58 0.37 -2.05
N GLY A 53 7.66 -0.52 -1.72
CA GLY A 53 6.40 -0.57 -2.41
C GLY A 53 5.29 -1.09 -1.52
N ILE A 54 4.08 -0.90 -1.99
CA ILE A 54 2.89 -1.51 -1.42
C ILE A 54 2.10 -2.12 -2.58
N PHE A 55 1.67 -3.35 -2.40
CA PHE A 55 0.72 -3.97 -3.32
C PHE A 55 -0.45 -4.48 -2.51
N ASP A 56 -1.66 -4.04 -2.85
CA ASP A 56 -2.85 -4.46 -2.14
C ASP A 56 -3.99 -4.72 -3.12
N THR A 57 -4.97 -5.50 -2.67
CA THR A 57 -6.04 -5.97 -3.53
C THR A 57 -7.39 -5.78 -2.88
N PHE A 58 -8.40 -5.64 -3.75
CA PHE A 58 -9.78 -5.31 -3.35
C PHE A 58 -10.76 -6.11 -4.18
N PRO A 59 -11.97 -6.36 -3.65
CA PRO A 59 -13.00 -7.06 -4.44
C PRO A 59 -13.45 -6.26 -5.66
N ASP A 60 -13.52 -4.93 -5.53
CA ASP A 60 -13.99 -4.04 -6.58
C ASP A 60 -13.42 -2.65 -6.41
N ASP A 61 -13.72 -1.78 -7.36
CA ASP A 61 -13.24 -0.39 -7.32
C ASP A 61 -13.76 0.38 -6.11
N SER A 62 -14.95 0.07 -5.64
CA SER A 62 -15.51 0.73 -4.46
C SER A 62 -14.60 0.52 -3.23
N GLY A 63 -14.14 -0.70 -3.00
CA GLY A 63 -13.21 -1.00 -1.91
C GLY A 63 -11.89 -0.29 -2.10
N ARG A 64 -11.39 -0.25 -3.34
CA ARG A 64 -10.15 0.44 -3.66
C ARG A 64 -10.25 1.94 -3.39
N GLN A 65 -11.35 2.58 -3.78
CA GLN A 65 -11.55 4.00 -3.53
C GLN A 65 -11.68 4.30 -2.03
N THR A 66 -12.32 3.42 -1.30
CA THR A 66 -12.40 3.56 0.17
C THR A 66 -11.01 3.55 0.79
N HIS A 67 -10.13 2.65 0.33
CA HIS A 67 -8.75 2.59 0.81
C HIS A 67 -7.99 3.87 0.46
N LEU A 68 -8.12 4.35 -0.77
CA LEU A 68 -7.42 5.55 -1.24
C LEU A 68 -7.81 6.81 -0.47
N SER A 69 -9.00 6.85 0.11
CA SER A 69 -9.45 7.97 0.93
C SER A 69 -9.36 7.68 2.44
N GLY A 70 -8.75 6.54 2.80
CA GLY A 70 -8.69 6.11 4.19
C GLY A 70 -7.41 6.50 4.91
N PRO A 71 -7.28 6.06 6.17
CA PRO A 71 -6.18 6.50 7.04
C PRO A 71 -4.79 6.07 6.59
N VAL A 72 -4.65 4.90 5.95
CA VAL A 72 -3.35 4.44 5.48
C VAL A 72 -2.83 5.35 4.36
N ALA A 73 -3.68 5.65 3.38
CA ALA A 73 -3.31 6.53 2.27
C ALA A 73 -3.03 7.95 2.78
N GLU A 74 -3.83 8.42 3.72
CA GLU A 74 -3.64 9.75 4.32
C GLU A 74 -2.30 9.82 5.05
N ALA A 75 -1.95 8.78 5.82
CA ALA A 75 -0.68 8.73 6.52
C ALA A 75 0.51 8.67 5.55
N LEU A 76 0.37 7.91 4.46
CA LEU A 76 1.40 7.83 3.43
C LEU A 76 1.66 9.21 2.83
N MET A 77 0.61 9.90 2.40
CA MET A 77 0.76 11.22 1.79
C MET A 77 1.27 12.26 2.78
N GLY A 78 0.95 12.12 4.06
CA GLY A 78 1.47 12.99 5.12
C GLY A 78 2.97 12.87 5.32
N ASN A 79 3.60 11.81 4.83
CA ASN A 79 5.05 11.60 4.93
C ASN A 79 5.84 12.13 3.72
N VAL A 80 5.14 12.64 2.70
CA VAL A 80 5.81 13.23 1.54
C VAL A 80 6.56 14.49 1.98
N GLY A 81 7.86 14.53 1.65
CA GLY A 81 8.74 15.61 2.07
C GLY A 81 9.32 15.43 3.48
N GLU A 82 8.79 14.48 4.26
CA GLU A 82 9.30 14.15 5.59
C GLU A 82 10.28 12.98 5.53
N ILE A 83 9.82 11.84 5.01
CA ILE A 83 10.65 10.65 4.89
C ILE A 83 10.62 10.05 3.49
N ILE A 84 9.67 10.43 2.63
CA ILE A 84 9.55 9.91 1.26
C ILE A 84 9.40 11.02 0.25
N GLU A 85 9.74 10.71 -1.00
CA GLU A 85 9.32 11.50 -2.15
C GLU A 85 7.86 11.21 -2.47
N GLU A 86 7.25 11.99 -3.34
CA GLU A 86 5.87 11.74 -3.76
C GLU A 86 5.77 10.35 -4.40
N PRO A 87 4.91 9.46 -3.86
CA PRO A 87 4.82 8.10 -4.40
C PRO A 87 4.09 8.07 -5.74
N THR A 88 4.39 7.05 -6.54
CA THR A 88 3.58 6.74 -7.71
C THR A 88 2.55 5.71 -7.32
N ILE A 89 1.30 5.95 -7.70
CA ILE A 89 0.18 5.07 -7.37
C ILE A 89 -0.48 4.65 -8.67
N GLU A 90 -0.48 3.34 -8.94
CA GLU A 90 -1.08 2.79 -10.15
C GLU A 90 -2.28 1.94 -9.76
N GLN A 91 -3.40 2.19 -10.44
CA GLN A 91 -4.59 1.36 -10.30
C GLN A 91 -4.47 0.24 -11.32
N VAL A 92 -4.56 -1.00 -10.86
CA VAL A 92 -4.35 -2.17 -11.71
C VAL A 92 -5.54 -3.10 -11.64
N ASP A 93 -5.75 -3.86 -12.70
CA ASP A 93 -6.71 -4.95 -12.71
C ASP A 93 -5.97 -6.26 -12.44
N LEU A 94 -6.59 -7.14 -11.67
CA LEU A 94 -6.03 -8.46 -11.44
C LEU A 94 -6.51 -9.42 -12.51
N ILE A 95 -5.59 -10.13 -13.11
CA ILE A 95 -5.89 -11.10 -14.15
C ILE A 95 -6.13 -12.48 -13.53
N ALA A 96 -5.34 -12.80 -12.51
CA ALA A 96 -5.42 -14.08 -11.80
C ALA A 96 -4.88 -13.89 -10.41
N ALA A 97 -5.39 -14.64 -9.45
CA ALA A 97 -4.92 -14.58 -8.08
C ALA A 97 -5.06 -15.94 -7.40
N LYS A 98 -4.03 -16.29 -6.64
CA LYS A 98 -4.12 -17.43 -5.73
C LYS A 98 -4.09 -16.86 -4.32
N LEU A 99 -5.15 -17.08 -3.58
CA LEU A 99 -5.27 -16.59 -2.20
C LEU A 99 -5.23 -17.75 -1.22
N PRO A 100 -4.81 -17.51 0.02
CA PRO A 100 -4.94 -18.51 1.07
C PRO A 100 -6.40 -18.88 1.26
N SER A 101 -6.67 -20.15 1.45
CA SER A 101 -8.04 -20.61 1.65
C SER A 101 -8.39 -20.70 3.13
#